data_e4c286fc378d4b96a6dd94a12bfe1587
#
_entry.id   e4c286fc378d4b96a6dd94a12bfe1587
#
_cell.length_a   1.000
_cell.length_b   1.000
_cell.length_c   1.000
_cell.angle_alpha   90.00
_cell.angle_beta   90.00
_cell.angle_gamma   90.00
#
_symmetry.space_group_name_H-M   'P 1'
#
loop_
_entity.id
_entity.type
_entity.pdbx_description
1 polymer ?
#
loop_
_entity_poly.entity_id
_entity_poly.type
_entity_poly.pdbx_seq_one_letter_code
_entity_poly.pdbx_strand_id
1 'polypeptide(L)'
;MSRREEIRKDSKSIYNRLRSIQHDANFVQYVVQRVPSLPVVPNERAGTWYTDPALWPHGISTYFKSTDGHHGQWDFNLRRLNYHFLDLVAKQGGCILVDATRKGKRFPDSLAKTVPLWCSVINYALALLRDKSTHTDVSEKEGLNHTVNQTRLLKVDLHCPSSVSLSEQARMRDLVEGFANKLLASCIDLTEIAGLLEKPLRPIWVTPVTRMFMGCDSGGQLWDDVHADLSFTPILCISASMDPLHMDMDDIPVLHLESNFSYIQGAADDSEMWAPGLTSSLFWAHLHSFHLSDTTPQQCEQDVRLILDQHQSGEYQGVVRPSNSAGAHFFDWIGDTGIAVGSFHAAEPPMCWDHFDVIINCGAREFTANNAYTDATKGRRYLYLDIPEGKKGQNKLFECIPKALKYIEGKDRSVGICLALLLEYTNVNPELTPNGHSIRGKLCKESIRDRLLFIQRFRKVASPSRATLKKVNLYFLGADIGIDDSLV
;
A
#
# COMPACT_ATOMS: atom_id res chain seq x y z
N MET A 1 -3.51 -20.92 -37.93
CA MET A 1 -3.05 -20.55 -36.58
C MET A 1 -3.43 -21.68 -35.62
N SER A 2 -2.56 -22.15 -34.74
CA SER A 2 -2.96 -23.20 -33.79
C SER A 2 -3.84 -22.58 -32.67
N ARG A 3 -4.75 -23.37 -32.08
CA ARG A 3 -5.60 -22.93 -30.95
C ARG A 3 -4.76 -22.34 -29.80
N ARG A 4 -3.53 -22.80 -29.61
CA ARG A 4 -2.60 -22.25 -28.59
C ARG A 4 -2.06 -20.85 -28.98
N GLU A 5 -1.89 -20.59 -30.28
CA GLU A 5 -1.46 -19.27 -30.78
C GLU A 5 -2.59 -18.24 -30.66
N GLU A 6 -3.83 -18.66 -30.90
CA GLU A 6 -5.02 -17.80 -30.72
C GLU A 6 -5.18 -17.41 -29.25
N ILE A 7 -5.18 -18.38 -28.31
CA ILE A 7 -5.26 -18.12 -26.86
C ILE A 7 -4.12 -17.20 -26.41
N ARG A 8 -2.90 -17.39 -26.96
CA ARG A 8 -1.75 -16.53 -26.60
C ARG A 8 -1.89 -15.12 -27.18
N LYS A 9 -2.49 -14.97 -28.33
CA LYS A 9 -2.79 -13.67 -28.94
C LYS A 9 -3.88 -12.95 -28.16
N ASP A 10 -4.97 -13.63 -27.84
CA ASP A 10 -6.09 -13.07 -27.08
C ASP A 10 -5.66 -12.62 -25.68
N SER A 11 -4.81 -13.41 -25.01
CA SER A 11 -4.29 -13.07 -23.68
C SER A 11 -3.37 -11.84 -23.66
N LYS A 12 -2.88 -11.39 -24.82
CA LYS A 12 -2.06 -10.18 -24.99
C LYS A 12 -2.85 -8.98 -25.53
N SER A 13 -4.09 -9.19 -25.94
CA SER A 13 -4.94 -8.13 -26.48
C SER A 13 -5.21 -7.07 -25.43
N ILE A 14 -4.81 -5.83 -25.68
CA ILE A 14 -5.10 -4.68 -24.82
C ILE A 14 -6.61 -4.54 -24.62
N TYR A 15 -7.38 -4.65 -25.69
CA TYR A 15 -8.84 -4.59 -25.66
C TYR A 15 -9.45 -5.62 -24.71
N ASN A 16 -9.10 -6.91 -24.86
CA ASN A 16 -9.61 -7.97 -23.99
C ASN A 16 -9.25 -7.74 -22.53
N ARG A 17 -8.04 -7.24 -22.26
CA ARG A 17 -7.59 -6.94 -20.90
C ARG A 17 -8.34 -5.76 -20.29
N LEU A 18 -8.47 -4.65 -21.01
CA LEU A 18 -9.22 -3.48 -20.50
C LEU A 18 -10.69 -3.79 -20.29
N ARG A 19 -11.31 -4.57 -21.20
CA ARG A 19 -12.70 -5.06 -21.03
C ARG A 19 -12.84 -5.95 -19.81
N SER A 20 -11.88 -6.87 -19.57
CA SER A 20 -11.89 -7.73 -18.39
C SER A 20 -11.71 -6.93 -17.10
N ILE A 21 -10.82 -5.92 -17.10
CA ILE A 21 -10.63 -5.02 -15.97
C ILE A 21 -11.92 -4.24 -15.67
N GLN A 22 -12.56 -3.67 -16.70
CA GLN A 22 -13.83 -2.96 -16.53
C GLN A 22 -14.93 -3.86 -15.98
N HIS A 23 -15.07 -5.07 -16.52
CA HIS A 23 -16.01 -6.07 -16.03
C HIS A 23 -15.80 -6.39 -14.55
N ASP A 24 -14.56 -6.70 -14.15
CA ASP A 24 -14.22 -7.02 -12.77
C ASP A 24 -14.39 -5.81 -11.84
N ALA A 25 -14.11 -4.59 -12.33
CA ALA A 25 -14.33 -3.35 -11.59
C ALA A 25 -15.83 -3.08 -11.33
N ASN A 26 -16.71 -3.43 -12.27
CA ASN A 26 -18.18 -3.33 -12.07
C ASN A 26 -18.62 -4.22 -10.90
N PHE A 27 -18.04 -5.41 -10.75
CA PHE A 27 -18.31 -6.26 -9.60
C PHE A 27 -17.81 -5.62 -8.29
N VAL A 28 -16.62 -5.04 -8.27
CA VAL A 28 -16.13 -4.30 -7.09
C VAL A 28 -17.10 -3.18 -6.73
N GLN A 29 -17.52 -2.37 -7.69
CA GLN A 29 -18.49 -1.30 -7.48
C GLN A 29 -19.82 -1.81 -6.94
N TYR A 30 -20.31 -2.94 -7.47
CA TYR A 30 -21.52 -3.60 -7.00
C TYR A 30 -21.45 -3.99 -5.51
N VAL A 31 -20.31 -4.51 -5.05
CA VAL A 31 -20.11 -4.85 -3.63
C VAL A 31 -20.02 -3.58 -2.77
N VAL A 32 -19.25 -2.58 -3.21
CA VAL A 32 -19.09 -1.31 -2.50
C VAL A 32 -20.43 -0.61 -2.26
N GLN A 33 -21.31 -0.58 -3.25
CA GLN A 33 -22.64 0.00 -3.11
C GLN A 33 -23.54 -0.70 -2.07
N ARG A 34 -23.22 -1.96 -1.75
CA ARG A 34 -23.93 -2.76 -0.74
C ARG A 34 -23.31 -2.74 0.64
N VAL A 35 -22.14 -2.14 0.75
CA VAL A 35 -21.39 -2.01 2.01
C VAL A 35 -20.90 -0.55 2.14
N PRO A 36 -21.80 0.44 2.09
CA PRO A 36 -21.44 1.85 2.01
C PRO A 36 -20.74 2.38 3.28
N SER A 37 -20.92 1.72 4.41
CA SER A 37 -20.30 2.10 5.68
C SER A 37 -18.81 1.82 5.76
N LEU A 38 -18.26 0.98 4.89
CA LEU A 38 -16.84 0.63 4.91
C LEU A 38 -16.04 1.34 3.80
N PRO A 39 -14.89 1.94 4.13
CA PRO A 39 -14.00 2.54 3.14
C PRO A 39 -13.39 1.48 2.23
N VAL A 40 -13.21 1.86 0.96
CA VAL A 40 -12.55 1.01 -0.05
C VAL A 40 -11.07 1.32 -0.09
N VAL A 41 -10.26 0.27 -0.10
CA VAL A 41 -8.80 0.35 -0.15
C VAL A 41 -8.28 -0.66 -1.17
N PRO A 42 -7.64 -0.22 -2.26
CA PRO A 42 -7.01 -1.14 -3.19
C PRO A 42 -5.67 -1.65 -2.66
N ASN A 43 -5.36 -2.92 -2.92
CA ASN A 43 -3.99 -3.42 -2.83
C ASN A 43 -3.20 -2.94 -4.06
N GLU A 44 -2.01 -2.38 -3.86
CA GLU A 44 -1.15 -1.91 -4.96
C GLU A 44 -0.85 -3.01 -5.98
N ARG A 45 -0.52 -2.59 -7.21
CA ARG A 45 -0.27 -3.40 -8.39
C ARG A 45 -1.52 -3.93 -9.09
N ALA A 46 -2.39 -4.64 -8.43
CA ALA A 46 -3.59 -5.19 -9.05
C ALA A 46 -4.85 -4.43 -8.63
N GLY A 47 -5.11 -4.29 -7.32
CA GLY A 47 -6.35 -3.69 -6.80
C GLY A 47 -6.67 -2.30 -7.35
N THR A 48 -5.65 -1.46 -7.58
CA THR A 48 -5.83 -0.11 -8.15
C THR A 48 -6.43 -0.09 -9.56
N TRP A 49 -6.30 -1.17 -10.31
CA TRP A 49 -6.92 -1.30 -11.63
C TRP A 49 -8.41 -1.61 -11.57
N TYR A 50 -8.85 -2.23 -10.47
CA TYR A 50 -10.25 -2.67 -10.28
C TYR A 50 -11.04 -1.78 -9.34
N THR A 51 -10.41 -0.72 -8.81
CA THR A 51 -11.05 0.22 -7.88
C THR A 51 -11.11 1.60 -8.52
N ASP A 52 -12.32 2.07 -8.79
CA ASP A 52 -12.53 3.44 -9.27
C ASP A 52 -12.02 4.44 -8.21
N PRO A 53 -11.13 5.38 -8.57
CA PRO A 53 -10.67 6.42 -7.65
C PRO A 53 -11.78 7.25 -7.01
N ALA A 54 -12.95 7.36 -7.64
CA ALA A 54 -14.12 8.02 -7.07
C ALA A 54 -14.70 7.30 -5.84
N LEU A 55 -14.52 5.97 -5.77
CA LEU A 55 -14.94 5.14 -4.62
C LEU A 55 -13.90 5.12 -3.50
N TRP A 56 -12.79 5.80 -3.69
CA TRP A 56 -11.61 5.75 -2.86
C TRP A 56 -11.25 7.13 -2.27
N PRO A 57 -12.14 7.72 -1.45
CA PRO A 57 -12.06 9.13 -1.01
C PRO A 57 -10.83 9.43 -0.15
N HIS A 58 -10.30 8.42 0.55
CA HIS A 58 -9.13 8.59 1.40
C HIS A 58 -7.80 8.56 0.64
N GLY A 59 -7.78 8.17 -0.65
CA GLY A 59 -6.56 8.04 -1.46
C GLY A 59 -5.51 7.05 -0.91
N ILE A 60 -5.92 6.17 0.01
CA ILE A 60 -5.04 5.23 0.70
C ILE A 60 -5.01 3.90 -0.08
N SER A 61 -3.82 3.39 -0.40
CA SER A 61 -3.61 2.04 -0.89
C SER A 61 -2.83 1.21 0.11
N THR A 62 -2.87 -0.11 -0.02
CA THR A 62 -2.05 -1.04 0.78
C THR A 62 -1.02 -1.74 -0.10
N TYR A 63 -0.03 -2.34 0.54
CA TYR A 63 0.91 -3.19 -0.17
C TYR A 63 1.06 -4.54 0.55
N PHE A 64 0.07 -5.41 0.39
CA PHE A 64 0.15 -6.81 0.79
C PHE A 64 0.72 -7.64 -0.35
N LYS A 65 1.95 -8.08 -0.20
CA LYS A 65 2.68 -8.79 -1.25
C LYS A 65 2.34 -10.28 -1.24
N SER A 66 1.93 -10.83 -2.38
CA SER A 66 1.61 -12.27 -2.51
C SER A 66 2.79 -13.19 -2.16
N THR A 67 4.03 -12.76 -2.39
CA THR A 67 5.21 -13.58 -2.03
C THR A 67 5.38 -13.78 -0.53
N ASP A 68 4.87 -12.86 0.30
CA ASP A 68 4.89 -12.99 1.76
C ASP A 68 3.87 -14.04 2.25
N GLY A 69 2.97 -14.52 1.36
CA GLY A 69 2.03 -15.61 1.58
C GLY A 69 2.37 -16.90 0.84
N HIS A 70 3.49 -16.97 0.10
CA HIS A 70 3.86 -18.19 -0.60
C HIS A 70 4.13 -19.36 0.38
N HIS A 71 3.75 -20.55 -0.02
CA HIS A 71 3.91 -21.76 0.81
C HIS A 71 5.36 -21.92 1.27
N GLY A 72 5.57 -22.02 2.59
CA GLY A 72 6.89 -22.16 3.20
C GLY A 72 7.73 -20.86 3.26
N GLN A 73 7.19 -19.73 2.79
CA GLN A 73 7.87 -18.42 2.78
C GLN A 73 7.03 -17.33 3.46
N TRP A 74 6.14 -17.74 4.37
CA TRP A 74 5.28 -16.80 5.08
C TRP A 74 6.09 -15.80 5.88
N ASP A 75 5.82 -14.52 5.69
CA ASP A 75 6.54 -13.41 6.34
C ASP A 75 5.56 -12.33 6.82
N PHE A 76 5.90 -11.75 7.96
CA PHE A 76 5.32 -10.51 8.44
C PHE A 76 6.38 -9.42 8.34
N ASN A 77 6.34 -8.65 7.26
CA ASN A 77 7.38 -7.69 6.94
C ASN A 77 7.06 -6.31 7.52
N LEU A 78 7.84 -5.84 8.49
CA LEU A 78 7.65 -4.53 9.12
C LEU A 78 7.72 -3.36 8.13
N ARG A 79 8.46 -3.48 7.02
CA ARG A 79 8.48 -2.44 5.96
C ARG A 79 7.17 -2.33 5.20
N ARG A 80 6.34 -3.38 5.26
CA ARG A 80 4.99 -3.47 4.70
C ARG A 80 3.97 -3.70 5.81
N LEU A 81 4.19 -3.01 6.96
CA LEU A 81 3.26 -3.08 8.09
C LEU A 81 1.87 -2.55 7.71
N ASN A 82 1.80 -1.69 6.69
CA ASN A 82 0.56 -1.01 6.28
C ASN A 82 -0.09 -0.27 7.47
N TYR A 83 0.72 0.45 8.26
CA TYR A 83 0.25 1.12 9.48
C TYR A 83 -0.90 2.11 9.19
N HIS A 84 -0.81 2.85 8.08
CA HIS A 84 -1.87 3.76 7.62
C HIS A 84 -3.21 3.04 7.34
N PHE A 85 -3.14 1.81 6.84
CA PHE A 85 -4.31 0.95 6.64
C PHE A 85 -4.87 0.47 7.99
N LEU A 86 -4.01 0.07 8.92
CA LEU A 86 -4.41 -0.32 10.27
C LEU A 86 -5.12 0.83 11.00
N ASP A 87 -4.58 2.04 10.90
CA ASP A 87 -5.16 3.26 11.45
C ASP A 87 -6.55 3.57 10.84
N LEU A 88 -6.68 3.45 9.51
CA LEU A 88 -7.97 3.62 8.83
C LEU A 88 -8.99 2.59 9.33
N VAL A 89 -8.62 1.31 9.37
CA VAL A 89 -9.50 0.21 9.81
C VAL A 89 -9.93 0.41 11.27
N ALA A 90 -9.02 0.82 12.14
CA ALA A 90 -9.33 1.09 13.54
C ALA A 90 -10.35 2.25 13.71
N LYS A 91 -10.20 3.31 12.92
CA LYS A 91 -11.08 4.49 12.97
C LYS A 91 -12.43 4.27 12.30
N GLN A 92 -12.49 3.46 11.25
CA GLN A 92 -13.70 3.22 10.45
C GLN A 92 -14.47 1.95 10.83
N GLY A 93 -13.92 1.14 11.75
CA GLY A 93 -14.54 -0.11 12.18
C GLY A 93 -14.49 -1.23 11.14
N GLY A 94 -13.65 -1.14 10.14
CA GLY A 94 -13.46 -2.11 9.08
C GLY A 94 -13.08 -1.49 7.73
N CYS A 95 -12.95 -2.32 6.70
CA CYS A 95 -12.70 -1.85 5.34
C CYS A 95 -13.04 -2.90 4.28
N ILE A 96 -13.11 -2.45 3.03
CA ILE A 96 -13.12 -3.27 1.82
C ILE A 96 -11.72 -3.23 1.21
N LEU A 97 -11.03 -4.37 1.16
CA LEU A 97 -9.70 -4.51 0.57
C LEU A 97 -9.81 -5.23 -0.77
N VAL A 98 -9.41 -4.56 -1.85
CA VAL A 98 -9.55 -5.06 -3.22
C VAL A 98 -8.22 -5.53 -3.77
N ASP A 99 -8.19 -6.76 -4.29
CA ASP A 99 -7.07 -7.30 -5.08
C ASP A 99 -7.63 -8.22 -6.19
N ALA A 100 -6.78 -8.77 -7.04
CA ALA A 100 -7.17 -9.67 -8.10
C ALA A 100 -6.23 -10.86 -8.21
N THR A 101 -6.70 -11.92 -8.83
CA THR A 101 -5.93 -13.16 -9.02
C THR A 101 -5.95 -13.62 -10.47
N ARG A 102 -5.05 -14.55 -10.79
CA ARG A 102 -4.90 -15.14 -12.12
C ARG A 102 -4.78 -16.67 -12.06
N LYS A 103 -4.75 -17.31 -13.22
CA LYS A 103 -4.42 -18.73 -13.40
C LYS A 103 -5.38 -19.69 -12.68
N GLY A 104 -6.68 -19.42 -12.72
CA GLY A 104 -7.69 -20.29 -12.13
C GLY A 104 -7.69 -20.32 -10.59
N LYS A 105 -6.95 -19.44 -9.93
CA LYS A 105 -7.05 -19.27 -8.49
C LYS A 105 -8.32 -18.48 -8.14
N ARG A 106 -8.93 -18.83 -7.01
CA ARG A 106 -10.08 -18.09 -6.47
C ARG A 106 -9.65 -16.82 -5.73
N PHE A 107 -8.51 -16.86 -5.04
CA PHE A 107 -7.94 -15.74 -4.30
C PHE A 107 -6.45 -15.58 -4.60
N PRO A 108 -5.90 -14.35 -4.65
CA PRO A 108 -4.47 -14.14 -4.64
C PRO A 108 -3.88 -14.55 -3.27
N ASP A 109 -2.61 -14.95 -3.24
CA ASP A 109 -1.95 -15.32 -1.99
C ASP A 109 -1.87 -14.13 -1.00
N SER A 110 -1.89 -12.88 -1.49
CA SER A 110 -2.03 -11.68 -0.65
C SER A 110 -3.29 -11.72 0.22
N LEU A 111 -4.46 -11.98 -0.36
CA LEU A 111 -5.74 -12.04 0.38
C LEU A 111 -5.95 -13.37 1.09
N ALA A 112 -5.44 -14.47 0.54
CA ALA A 112 -5.66 -15.80 1.12
C ALA A 112 -4.76 -16.11 2.32
N LYS A 113 -3.57 -15.49 2.40
CA LYS A 113 -2.54 -15.86 3.38
C LYS A 113 -1.85 -14.66 4.01
N THR A 114 -1.37 -13.67 3.22
CA THR A 114 -0.64 -12.52 3.76
C THR A 114 -1.52 -11.67 4.67
N VAL A 115 -2.74 -11.30 4.23
CA VAL A 115 -3.70 -10.55 5.05
C VAL A 115 -4.15 -11.34 6.28
N PRO A 116 -4.54 -12.62 6.20
CA PRO A 116 -4.81 -13.45 7.37
C PRO A 116 -3.69 -13.48 8.41
N LEU A 117 -2.46 -13.69 7.97
CA LEU A 117 -1.30 -13.70 8.86
C LEU A 117 -1.10 -12.31 9.50
N TRP A 118 -1.20 -11.24 8.71
CA TRP A 118 -1.10 -9.87 9.18
C TRP A 118 -2.16 -9.55 10.25
N CYS A 119 -3.43 -9.89 10.02
CA CYS A 119 -4.52 -9.73 11.00
C CYS A 119 -4.22 -10.46 12.30
N SER A 120 -3.78 -11.71 12.19
CA SER A 120 -3.47 -12.55 13.35
C SER A 120 -2.31 -12.00 14.17
N VAL A 121 -1.25 -11.52 13.53
CA VAL A 121 -0.09 -10.89 14.19
C VAL A 121 -0.48 -9.61 14.91
N ILE A 122 -1.26 -8.74 14.27
CA ILE A 122 -1.76 -7.50 14.90
C ILE A 122 -2.64 -7.82 16.10
N ASN A 123 -3.63 -8.72 15.94
CA ASN A 123 -4.51 -9.12 17.03
C ASN A 123 -3.73 -9.65 18.24
N TYR A 124 -2.74 -10.51 17.99
CA TYR A 124 -1.91 -11.09 19.04
C TYR A 124 -1.03 -10.04 19.73
N ALA A 125 -0.43 -9.14 18.96
CA ALA A 125 0.37 -8.03 19.51
C ALA A 125 -0.47 -7.09 20.38
N LEU A 126 -1.67 -6.71 19.93
CA LEU A 126 -2.59 -5.87 20.71
C LEU A 126 -3.07 -6.56 21.99
N ALA A 127 -3.31 -7.86 21.94
CA ALA A 127 -3.68 -8.64 23.12
C ALA A 127 -2.55 -8.67 24.16
N LEU A 128 -1.28 -8.84 23.73
CA LEU A 128 -0.12 -8.77 24.60
C LEU A 128 0.07 -7.37 25.23
N LEU A 129 -0.21 -6.30 24.49
CA LEU A 129 -0.13 -4.94 25.02
C LEU A 129 -1.17 -4.71 26.12
N ARG A 130 -2.41 -5.14 25.89
CA ARG A 130 -3.51 -5.00 26.87
C ARG A 130 -3.27 -5.80 28.15
N ASP A 131 -2.75 -7.02 28.01
CA ASP A 131 -2.40 -7.87 29.16
C ASP A 131 -1.33 -7.21 30.05
N LYS A 132 -0.31 -6.61 29.45
CA LYS A 132 0.73 -5.85 30.19
C LYS A 132 0.15 -4.63 30.93
N SER A 133 -0.77 -3.90 30.32
CA SER A 133 -1.39 -2.71 30.92
C SER A 133 -2.24 -3.06 32.15
N THR A 134 -2.96 -4.18 32.12
CA THR A 134 -3.77 -4.65 33.25
C THR A 134 -2.92 -5.11 34.44
N HIS A 135 -1.71 -5.60 34.21
CA HIS A 135 -0.81 -6.02 35.28
C HIS A 135 -0.06 -4.86 35.98
N THR A 136 0.16 -3.75 35.27
CA THR A 136 0.77 -2.55 35.90
C THR A 136 -0.18 -1.84 36.89
N ASP A 137 -1.47 -1.82 36.60
CA ASP A 137 -2.47 -1.17 37.47
C ASP A 137 -2.77 -1.96 38.77
N VAL A 138 -2.50 -3.28 38.80
CA VAL A 138 -2.75 -4.15 39.96
C VAL A 138 -1.56 -4.22 40.90
N SER A 139 -0.34 -4.00 40.41
CA SER A 139 0.88 -4.10 41.22
C SER A 139 1.10 -2.92 42.21
N GLU A 140 0.35 -1.82 42.06
CA GLU A 140 0.38 -0.71 43.05
C GLU A 140 -0.53 -0.91 44.25
N LYS A 141 -1.39 -1.93 44.26
CA LYS A 141 -2.40 -2.09 45.33
C LYS A 141 -2.26 -3.33 46.23
N GLU A 142 -1.42 -4.31 45.90
CA GLU A 142 -1.28 -5.50 46.77
C GLU A 142 0.17 -5.95 46.88
N GLY A 143 0.71 -5.84 48.11
CA GLY A 143 2.00 -6.37 48.48
C GLY A 143 2.02 -7.90 48.52
N LEU A 144 3.13 -8.45 48.06
CA LEU A 144 3.67 -9.80 48.27
C LEU A 144 2.68 -10.97 48.31
N ASN A 145 2.55 -11.69 47.24
CA ASN A 145 2.58 -13.15 47.26
C ASN A 145 3.08 -13.68 45.89
N HIS A 146 4.27 -14.27 45.89
CA HIS A 146 4.84 -14.99 44.76
C HIS A 146 4.03 -16.26 44.50
N THR A 147 3.06 -16.17 43.61
CA THR A 147 2.50 -17.36 42.97
C THR A 147 2.87 -17.29 41.50
N VAL A 148 3.53 -18.35 41.01
CA VAL A 148 3.98 -18.54 39.65
C VAL A 148 2.86 -18.16 38.69
N ASN A 149 3.02 -17.03 37.96
CA ASN A 149 2.10 -16.60 36.93
C ASN A 149 2.05 -17.68 35.84
N GLN A 150 0.97 -18.43 35.83
CA GLN A 150 0.57 -19.15 34.61
C GLN A 150 0.34 -18.09 33.54
N THR A 151 1.31 -17.93 32.65
CA THR A 151 1.18 -17.13 31.42
C THR A 151 -0.06 -17.66 30.71
N ARG A 152 -1.13 -16.88 30.73
CA ARG A 152 -2.36 -17.24 30.03
C ARG A 152 -1.97 -17.33 28.55
N LEU A 153 -1.87 -18.54 28.03
CA LEU A 153 -1.57 -18.80 26.64
C LEU A 153 -2.66 -18.10 25.80
N LEU A 154 -2.33 -16.93 25.25
CA LEU A 154 -3.20 -16.22 24.35
C LEU A 154 -3.42 -17.13 23.13
N LYS A 155 -4.68 -17.43 22.86
CA LYS A 155 -5.03 -18.27 21.70
C LYS A 155 -4.74 -17.50 20.43
N VAL A 156 -3.85 -18.01 19.61
CA VAL A 156 -3.63 -17.47 18.25
C VAL A 156 -4.82 -17.84 17.38
N ASP A 157 -5.53 -16.82 16.91
CA ASP A 157 -6.68 -16.99 16.01
C ASP A 157 -6.29 -16.57 14.59
N LEU A 158 -6.16 -17.55 13.71
CA LEU A 158 -5.81 -17.37 12.28
C LEU A 158 -6.98 -17.81 11.42
N HIS A 159 -7.57 -16.86 10.70
CA HIS A 159 -8.66 -17.11 9.76
C HIS A 159 -8.12 -17.10 8.33
N CYS A 160 -8.27 -18.22 7.61
CA CYS A 160 -7.92 -18.36 6.20
C CYS A 160 -9.12 -18.87 5.41
N PRO A 161 -9.18 -18.62 4.08
CA PRO A 161 -10.22 -19.23 3.24
C PRO A 161 -10.02 -20.73 3.12
N SER A 162 -11.08 -21.46 2.77
CA SER A 162 -11.07 -22.93 2.62
C SER A 162 -10.06 -23.45 1.58
N SER A 163 -9.57 -22.59 0.70
CA SER A 163 -8.51 -22.92 -0.27
C SER A 163 -7.12 -23.11 0.36
N VAL A 164 -6.92 -22.67 1.61
CA VAL A 164 -5.67 -22.89 2.37
C VAL A 164 -5.83 -24.12 3.24
N SER A 165 -4.99 -25.11 3.06
CA SER A 165 -5.07 -26.38 3.80
C SER A 165 -4.89 -26.17 5.31
N LEU A 166 -5.52 -27.04 6.12
CA LEU A 166 -5.39 -26.97 7.58
C LEU A 166 -3.94 -27.16 8.06
N SER A 167 -3.15 -27.98 7.35
CA SER A 167 -1.72 -28.15 7.65
C SER A 167 -0.90 -26.88 7.37
N GLU A 168 -1.23 -26.16 6.30
CA GLU A 168 -0.61 -24.86 6.01
C GLU A 168 -1.00 -23.81 7.06
N GLN A 169 -2.29 -23.74 7.41
CA GLN A 169 -2.78 -22.85 8.48
C GLN A 169 -2.11 -23.11 9.82
N ALA A 170 -1.89 -24.38 10.19
CA ALA A 170 -1.20 -24.73 11.43
C ALA A 170 0.23 -24.18 11.45
N ARG A 171 0.99 -24.38 10.37
CA ARG A 171 2.36 -23.85 10.25
C ARG A 171 2.43 -22.33 10.24
N MET A 172 1.46 -21.65 9.61
CA MET A 172 1.36 -20.19 9.66
C MET A 172 1.06 -19.70 11.08
N ARG A 173 0.19 -20.42 11.81
CA ARG A 173 -0.17 -20.08 13.19
C ARG A 173 1.02 -20.13 14.13
N ASP A 174 1.93 -21.09 13.93
CA ASP A 174 3.14 -21.24 14.76
C ASP A 174 4.11 -20.04 14.62
N LEU A 175 4.00 -19.25 13.55
CA LEU A 175 4.84 -18.08 13.31
C LEU A 175 4.30 -16.79 13.95
N VAL A 176 3.01 -16.75 14.32
CA VAL A 176 2.31 -15.50 14.72
C VAL A 176 2.94 -14.88 15.96
N GLU A 177 3.21 -15.66 16.99
CA GLU A 177 3.83 -15.17 18.25
C GLU A 177 5.19 -14.53 17.99
N GLY A 178 6.05 -15.20 17.21
CA GLY A 178 7.37 -14.67 16.85
C GLY A 178 7.29 -13.35 16.10
N PHE A 179 6.36 -13.23 15.16
CA PHE A 179 6.13 -11.99 14.42
C PHE A 179 5.53 -10.88 15.29
N ALA A 180 4.62 -11.20 16.20
CA ALA A 180 4.05 -10.23 17.14
C ALA A 180 5.11 -9.68 18.11
N ASN A 181 5.98 -10.54 18.63
CA ASN A 181 7.10 -10.12 19.47
C ASN A 181 8.09 -9.23 18.69
N LYS A 182 8.37 -9.56 17.41
CA LYS A 182 9.19 -8.72 16.52
C LYS A 182 8.54 -7.34 16.28
N LEU A 183 7.21 -7.27 16.14
CA LEU A 183 6.47 -6.01 16.01
C LEU A 183 6.55 -5.18 17.29
N LEU A 184 6.31 -5.77 18.46
CA LEU A 184 6.36 -5.10 19.75
C LEU A 184 7.77 -4.64 20.15
N ALA A 185 8.80 -5.34 19.68
CA ALA A 185 10.20 -4.94 19.87
C ALA A 185 10.65 -3.83 18.91
N SER A 186 9.81 -3.46 17.93
CA SER A 186 10.11 -2.36 17.00
C SER A 186 9.79 -1.00 17.64
N CYS A 187 10.21 0.09 16.99
CA CYS A 187 9.86 1.46 17.41
C CYS A 187 8.41 1.87 17.04
N ILE A 188 7.58 0.96 16.54
CA ILE A 188 6.18 1.23 16.22
C ILE A 188 5.36 1.26 17.50
N ASP A 189 4.73 2.40 17.76
CA ASP A 189 3.78 2.56 18.85
C ASP A 189 2.39 2.11 18.40
N LEU A 190 1.83 1.12 19.06
CA LEU A 190 0.49 0.60 18.82
C LEU A 190 -0.51 1.01 19.91
N THR A 191 -0.14 1.89 20.83
CA THR A 191 -0.98 2.28 21.98
C THR A 191 -2.28 2.94 21.53
N GLU A 192 -2.20 3.88 20.59
CA GLU A 192 -3.38 4.53 19.99
C GLU A 192 -4.29 3.50 19.33
N ILE A 193 -3.71 2.60 18.52
CA ILE A 193 -4.46 1.53 17.84
C ILE A 193 -5.09 0.58 18.86
N ALA A 194 -4.42 0.24 19.94
CA ALA A 194 -4.95 -0.62 21.00
C ALA A 194 -6.18 0.00 21.69
N GLY A 195 -6.24 1.33 21.78
CA GLY A 195 -7.41 2.05 22.29
C GLY A 195 -8.57 2.11 21.31
N LEU A 196 -8.29 2.25 20.00
CA LEU A 196 -9.32 2.40 18.97
C LEU A 196 -9.90 1.06 18.50
N LEU A 197 -9.08 0.03 18.37
CA LEU A 197 -9.46 -1.27 17.81
C LEU A 197 -9.90 -2.24 18.92
N GLU A 198 -11.10 -2.08 19.44
CA GLU A 198 -11.64 -2.90 20.53
C GLU A 198 -11.86 -4.37 20.14
N LYS A 199 -12.32 -4.60 18.92
CA LYS A 199 -12.64 -5.92 18.36
C LYS A 199 -11.47 -6.46 17.51
N PRO A 200 -11.21 -7.78 17.49
CA PRO A 200 -10.14 -8.36 16.69
C PRO A 200 -10.40 -8.21 15.19
N LEU A 201 -9.35 -7.97 14.41
CA LEU A 201 -9.39 -7.96 12.96
C LEU A 201 -9.75 -9.35 12.41
N ARG A 202 -10.67 -9.43 11.45
CA ARG A 202 -11.02 -10.68 10.80
C ARG A 202 -11.25 -10.51 9.31
N PRO A 203 -10.49 -11.21 8.45
CA PRO A 203 -10.74 -11.22 7.01
C PRO A 203 -11.99 -12.02 6.67
N ILE A 204 -12.76 -11.51 5.71
CA ILE A 204 -13.93 -12.14 5.09
C ILE A 204 -13.72 -12.08 3.58
N TRP A 205 -13.90 -13.20 2.88
CA TRP A 205 -13.58 -13.29 1.45
C TRP A 205 -14.83 -13.17 0.60
N VAL A 206 -14.75 -12.26 -0.38
CA VAL A 206 -15.80 -11.96 -1.34
C VAL A 206 -15.26 -12.16 -2.76
N THR A 207 -16.02 -12.89 -3.57
CA THR A 207 -15.73 -13.14 -4.99
C THR A 207 -17.02 -12.97 -5.80
N PRO A 208 -16.94 -12.88 -7.13
CA PRO A 208 -18.12 -12.83 -7.98
C PRO A 208 -19.16 -13.93 -7.75
N VAL A 209 -18.76 -15.08 -7.19
CA VAL A 209 -19.67 -16.20 -6.87
C VAL A 209 -20.12 -16.24 -5.39
N THR A 210 -19.83 -15.20 -4.61
CA THR A 210 -20.23 -15.11 -3.20
C THR A 210 -21.70 -14.69 -3.09
N ARG A 211 -22.57 -15.62 -2.72
CA ARG A 211 -24.03 -15.42 -2.69
C ARG A 211 -24.53 -14.44 -1.63
N MET A 212 -23.73 -14.07 -0.63
CA MET A 212 -24.12 -13.17 0.45
C MET A 212 -24.59 -11.79 -0.04
N PHE A 213 -24.10 -11.34 -1.20
CA PHE A 213 -24.45 -10.07 -1.82
C PHE A 213 -25.45 -10.22 -2.98
N MET A 214 -25.87 -11.48 -3.29
CA MET A 214 -26.78 -11.80 -4.37
C MET A 214 -28.21 -11.82 -3.85
N GLY A 215 -29.10 -11.07 -4.50
CA GLY A 215 -30.54 -11.13 -4.22
C GLY A 215 -31.07 -10.17 -3.15
N CYS A 216 -30.26 -9.23 -2.66
CA CYS A 216 -30.73 -8.12 -1.82
C CYS A 216 -30.92 -6.87 -2.69
N ASP A 217 -32.14 -6.67 -3.21
CA ASP A 217 -32.52 -5.42 -3.91
C ASP A 217 -32.66 -4.23 -2.95
N SER A 218 -32.68 -4.49 -1.65
CA SER A 218 -32.76 -3.48 -0.60
C SER A 218 -31.39 -3.06 -0.12
N GLY A 219 -30.63 -2.36 -0.99
CA GLY A 219 -29.30 -1.79 -0.78
C GLY A 219 -28.79 -1.62 0.66
N GLY A 220 -27.53 -1.72 0.89
CA GLY A 220 -26.75 -1.34 2.09
C GLY A 220 -27.28 -1.70 3.50
N GLN A 221 -28.58 -1.62 3.70
CA GLN A 221 -29.22 -1.72 5.01
C GLN A 221 -29.00 -3.08 5.69
N LEU A 222 -28.99 -4.18 4.93
CA LEU A 222 -28.77 -5.52 5.48
C LEU A 222 -27.33 -5.71 6.00
N TRP A 223 -26.36 -5.07 5.35
CA TRP A 223 -24.96 -5.11 5.81
C TRP A 223 -24.79 -4.29 7.08
N ASP A 224 -25.34 -3.09 7.14
CA ASP A 224 -25.19 -2.19 8.29
C ASP A 224 -25.80 -2.80 9.55
N ASP A 225 -26.95 -3.48 9.44
CA ASP A 225 -27.58 -4.22 10.53
C ASP A 225 -26.68 -5.38 11.02
N VAL A 226 -26.08 -6.15 10.10
CA VAL A 226 -25.17 -7.26 10.44
C VAL A 226 -23.84 -6.75 10.99
N HIS A 227 -23.31 -5.64 10.46
CA HIS A 227 -22.03 -5.07 10.85
C HIS A 227 -22.03 -4.57 12.30
N ALA A 228 -23.13 -3.99 12.76
CA ALA A 228 -23.28 -3.49 14.13
C ALA A 228 -23.07 -4.59 15.18
N ASP A 229 -23.55 -5.81 14.91
CA ASP A 229 -23.52 -6.96 15.83
C ASP A 229 -22.27 -7.84 15.71
N LEU A 230 -21.33 -7.55 14.78
CA LEU A 230 -20.14 -8.37 14.63
C LEU A 230 -19.26 -8.30 15.89
N SER A 231 -18.79 -9.46 16.37
CA SER A 231 -17.83 -9.57 17.47
C SER A 231 -16.37 -9.32 17.03
N PHE A 232 -16.14 -8.85 15.80
CA PHE A 232 -14.85 -8.61 15.19
C PHE A 232 -14.91 -7.41 14.25
N THR A 233 -13.75 -6.84 13.92
CA THR A 233 -13.58 -5.78 12.92
C THR A 233 -13.34 -6.41 11.55
N PRO A 234 -14.26 -6.28 10.58
CA PRO A 234 -14.18 -6.97 9.31
C PRO A 234 -13.18 -6.32 8.35
N ILE A 235 -12.44 -7.16 7.63
CA ILE A 235 -11.69 -6.79 6.44
C ILE A 235 -12.29 -7.60 5.28
N LEU A 236 -13.11 -6.95 4.45
CA LEU A 236 -13.72 -7.60 3.29
C LEU A 236 -12.69 -7.72 2.18
N CYS A 237 -12.12 -8.90 2.02
CA CYS A 237 -11.13 -9.23 1.01
C CYS A 237 -11.81 -9.55 -0.32
N ILE A 238 -11.95 -8.56 -1.20
CA ILE A 238 -12.52 -8.76 -2.54
C ILE A 238 -11.45 -9.25 -3.50
N SER A 239 -11.64 -10.47 -4.03
CA SER A 239 -10.93 -10.95 -5.23
C SER A 239 -11.78 -10.56 -6.44
N ALA A 240 -11.37 -9.50 -7.15
CA ALA A 240 -12.17 -8.88 -8.20
C ALA A 240 -12.41 -9.80 -9.40
N SER A 241 -11.41 -10.62 -9.75
CA SER A 241 -11.44 -11.44 -10.96
C SER A 241 -12.33 -12.67 -10.81
N MET A 242 -13.16 -12.90 -11.81
CA MET A 242 -14.04 -14.06 -11.88
C MET A 242 -13.25 -15.35 -12.10
N ASP A 243 -13.66 -16.42 -11.42
CA ASP A 243 -13.13 -17.75 -11.67
C ASP A 243 -13.69 -18.29 -13.02
N PRO A 244 -12.83 -18.63 -13.98
CA PRO A 244 -13.27 -19.14 -15.28
C PRO A 244 -14.18 -20.38 -15.23
N LEU A 245 -14.10 -21.15 -14.15
CA LEU A 245 -14.96 -22.34 -13.95
C LEU A 245 -16.42 -21.98 -13.58
N HIS A 246 -16.69 -20.72 -13.29
CA HIS A 246 -18.01 -20.23 -12.85
C HIS A 246 -18.56 -19.11 -13.77
N MET A 247 -18.13 -19.09 -15.04
CA MET A 247 -18.52 -18.06 -16.01
C MET A 247 -19.99 -18.15 -16.45
N ASP A 248 -20.64 -19.29 -16.23
CA ASP A 248 -22.03 -19.57 -16.67
C ASP A 248 -23.10 -19.14 -15.65
N MET A 249 -22.80 -18.19 -14.77
CA MET A 249 -23.78 -17.70 -13.79
C MET A 249 -24.64 -16.57 -14.37
N ASP A 250 -25.68 -16.93 -15.09
CA ASP A 250 -26.65 -16.02 -15.72
C ASP A 250 -27.50 -15.22 -14.74
N ASP A 251 -27.50 -15.59 -13.45
CA ASP A 251 -28.42 -15.04 -12.45
C ASP A 251 -28.05 -13.62 -11.95
N ILE A 252 -26.90 -13.09 -12.34
CA ILE A 252 -26.43 -11.79 -11.87
C ILE A 252 -26.08 -10.90 -13.05
N PRO A 253 -26.89 -9.89 -13.36
CA PRO A 253 -26.70 -9.05 -14.54
C PRO A 253 -25.32 -8.35 -14.60
N VAL A 254 -24.75 -7.97 -13.46
CA VAL A 254 -23.44 -7.30 -13.40
C VAL A 254 -22.28 -8.23 -13.72
N LEU A 255 -22.50 -9.55 -13.69
CA LEU A 255 -21.49 -10.58 -13.97
C LEU A 255 -21.67 -11.16 -15.38
N HIS A 256 -22.68 -10.72 -16.12
CA HIS A 256 -22.92 -11.20 -17.48
C HIS A 256 -21.78 -10.79 -18.40
N LEU A 257 -21.10 -11.78 -18.99
CA LEU A 257 -20.04 -11.52 -19.97
C LEU A 257 -20.66 -11.27 -21.33
N GLU A 258 -20.38 -10.09 -21.88
CA GLU A 258 -20.70 -9.81 -23.27
C GLU A 258 -19.88 -10.70 -24.21
N SER A 259 -20.51 -11.19 -25.28
CA SER A 259 -19.91 -12.13 -26.22
C SER A 259 -18.83 -11.52 -27.14
N ASN A 260 -18.55 -10.22 -27.02
CA ASN A 260 -17.71 -9.46 -27.95
C ASN A 260 -16.23 -9.38 -27.55
N PHE A 261 -15.82 -9.99 -26.42
CA PHE A 261 -14.43 -10.04 -25.98
C PHE A 261 -14.08 -11.37 -25.30
N SER A 262 -12.79 -11.71 -25.25
CA SER A 262 -12.28 -12.86 -24.52
C SER A 262 -11.88 -12.44 -23.11
N TYR A 263 -12.60 -12.92 -22.09
CA TYR A 263 -12.30 -12.61 -20.69
C TYR A 263 -10.93 -13.16 -20.25
N ILE A 264 -10.19 -12.34 -19.51
CA ILE A 264 -8.86 -12.67 -19.00
C ILE A 264 -8.86 -12.47 -17.49
N GLN A 265 -8.80 -13.57 -16.73
CA GLN A 265 -8.68 -13.50 -15.28
C GLN A 265 -7.38 -12.80 -14.86
N GLY A 266 -7.46 -11.82 -13.95
CA GLY A 266 -6.30 -11.04 -13.50
C GLY A 266 -5.67 -10.22 -14.61
N ALA A 267 -6.50 -9.62 -15.46
CA ALA A 267 -6.08 -8.91 -16.68
C ALA A 267 -5.08 -7.78 -16.42
N ALA A 268 -5.09 -7.17 -15.24
CA ALA A 268 -4.17 -6.09 -14.85
C ALA A 268 -2.74 -6.56 -14.54
N ASP A 269 -2.53 -7.87 -14.38
CA ASP A 269 -1.20 -8.37 -14.04
C ASP A 269 -0.20 -8.17 -15.19
N ASP A 270 1.04 -7.83 -14.81
CA ASP A 270 2.14 -7.56 -15.75
C ASP A 270 1.78 -6.50 -16.83
N SER A 271 1.13 -5.39 -16.43
CA SER A 271 0.69 -4.32 -17.35
C SER A 271 1.82 -3.75 -18.20
N GLU A 272 3.04 -3.72 -17.70
CA GLU A 272 4.22 -3.30 -18.45
C GLU A 272 4.51 -4.18 -19.69
N MET A 273 3.98 -5.41 -19.72
CA MET A 273 4.21 -6.36 -20.82
C MET A 273 3.17 -6.25 -21.93
N TRP A 274 1.95 -5.80 -21.64
CA TRP A 274 0.86 -5.75 -22.62
C TRP A 274 0.42 -4.33 -22.98
N ALA A 275 0.63 -3.34 -22.10
CA ALA A 275 0.42 -1.91 -22.36
C ALA A 275 1.51 -1.07 -21.68
N PRO A 276 2.77 -1.08 -22.21
CA PRO A 276 3.88 -0.34 -21.61
C PRO A 276 3.56 1.14 -21.45
N GLY A 277 3.64 1.65 -20.22
CA GLY A 277 3.35 3.05 -19.90
C GLY A 277 1.90 3.32 -19.46
N LEU A 278 0.96 2.43 -19.72
CA LEU A 278 -0.40 2.57 -19.19
C LEU A 278 -0.41 2.20 -17.69
N THR A 279 -0.87 3.13 -16.88
CA THR A 279 -1.05 2.94 -15.44
C THR A 279 -2.54 2.84 -15.09
N SER A 280 -2.86 2.29 -13.92
CA SER A 280 -4.24 2.30 -13.43
C SER A 280 -4.83 3.72 -13.34
N SER A 281 -4.02 4.70 -12.96
CA SER A 281 -4.46 6.11 -12.90
C SER A 281 -4.82 6.66 -14.28
N LEU A 282 -4.02 6.36 -15.31
CA LEU A 282 -4.34 6.76 -16.69
C LEU A 282 -5.56 6.01 -17.24
N PHE A 283 -5.69 4.72 -16.93
CA PHE A 283 -6.87 3.95 -17.31
C PHE A 283 -8.15 4.59 -16.76
N TRP A 284 -8.20 4.88 -15.46
CA TRP A 284 -9.38 5.47 -14.83
C TRP A 284 -9.65 6.90 -15.31
N ALA A 285 -8.61 7.71 -15.51
CA ALA A 285 -8.75 9.08 -16.01
C ALA A 285 -9.36 9.13 -17.43
N HIS A 286 -9.12 8.09 -18.23
CA HIS A 286 -9.55 8.01 -19.61
C HIS A 286 -10.59 6.91 -19.90
N LEU A 287 -11.19 6.31 -18.87
CA LEU A 287 -12.11 5.19 -19.03
C LEU A 287 -13.25 5.50 -20.03
N HIS A 288 -13.83 6.70 -19.95
CA HIS A 288 -14.89 7.12 -20.87
C HIS A 288 -14.39 7.33 -22.30
N SER A 289 -13.13 7.68 -22.51
CA SER A 289 -12.53 7.91 -23.81
C SER A 289 -12.26 6.61 -24.59
N PHE A 290 -12.12 5.49 -23.87
CA PHE A 290 -11.89 4.19 -24.50
C PHE A 290 -13.12 3.60 -25.17
N HIS A 291 -14.34 4.09 -24.86
CA HIS A 291 -15.61 3.57 -25.40
C HIS A 291 -15.65 2.04 -25.48
N LEU A 292 -15.16 1.37 -24.42
CA LEU A 292 -14.86 -0.08 -24.43
C LEU A 292 -16.03 -0.97 -24.86
N SER A 293 -17.29 -0.53 -24.69
CA SER A 293 -18.48 -1.28 -25.11
C SER A 293 -18.70 -1.24 -26.63
N ASP A 294 -18.33 -0.14 -27.29
CA ASP A 294 -18.72 0.18 -28.68
C ASP A 294 -17.51 0.26 -29.61
N THR A 295 -16.29 0.01 -29.12
CA THR A 295 -15.06 0.13 -29.88
C THR A 295 -14.59 -1.21 -30.46
N THR A 296 -13.74 -1.15 -31.48
CA THR A 296 -13.03 -2.33 -31.99
C THR A 296 -11.69 -2.51 -31.28
N PRO A 297 -11.10 -3.72 -31.26
CA PRO A 297 -9.77 -3.94 -30.70
C PRO A 297 -8.70 -3.00 -31.28
N GLN A 298 -8.76 -2.72 -32.58
CA GLN A 298 -7.82 -1.84 -33.26
C GLN A 298 -7.96 -0.39 -32.81
N GLN A 299 -9.20 0.09 -32.67
CA GLN A 299 -9.46 1.45 -32.20
C GLN A 299 -9.01 1.60 -30.76
N CYS A 300 -9.33 0.66 -29.89
CA CYS A 300 -8.88 0.66 -28.49
C CYS A 300 -7.34 0.74 -28.37
N GLU A 301 -6.59 -0.01 -29.19
CA GLU A 301 -5.13 0.08 -29.21
C GLU A 301 -4.63 1.46 -29.68
N GLN A 302 -5.31 2.09 -30.63
CA GLN A 302 -4.99 3.44 -31.09
C GLN A 302 -5.25 4.47 -29.99
N ASP A 303 -6.38 4.39 -29.32
CA ASP A 303 -6.76 5.30 -28.22
C ASP A 303 -5.75 5.22 -27.06
N VAL A 304 -5.34 3.99 -26.70
CA VAL A 304 -4.28 3.80 -25.69
C VAL A 304 -2.97 4.45 -26.12
N ARG A 305 -2.55 4.31 -27.38
CA ARG A 305 -1.31 4.95 -27.87
C ARG A 305 -1.42 6.46 -27.84
N LEU A 306 -2.54 7.03 -28.30
CA LEU A 306 -2.76 8.47 -28.27
C LEU A 306 -2.69 9.04 -26.84
N ILE A 307 -3.30 8.38 -25.88
CA ILE A 307 -3.25 8.77 -24.46
C ILE A 307 -1.82 8.72 -23.93
N LEU A 308 -1.07 7.67 -24.27
CA LEU A 308 0.33 7.54 -23.85
C LEU A 308 1.22 8.62 -24.46
N ASP A 309 1.03 8.92 -25.75
CA ASP A 309 1.80 9.96 -26.47
C ASP A 309 1.48 11.36 -25.89
N GLN A 310 0.23 11.66 -25.61
CA GLN A 310 -0.20 12.91 -24.96
C GLN A 310 0.39 13.03 -23.54
N HIS A 311 0.44 11.93 -22.81
CA HIS A 311 1.02 11.93 -21.46
C HIS A 311 2.55 12.12 -21.50
N GLN A 312 3.23 11.58 -22.50
CA GLN A 312 4.68 11.74 -22.67
C GLN A 312 5.07 13.12 -23.20
N SER A 313 4.28 13.72 -24.09
CA SER A 313 4.52 15.06 -24.63
C SER A 313 4.29 16.19 -23.62
N GLY A 314 3.71 15.88 -22.45
CA GLY A 314 3.40 16.89 -21.41
C GLY A 314 2.18 17.74 -21.73
N GLU A 315 1.46 17.48 -22.83
CA GLU A 315 0.20 18.16 -23.19
C GLU A 315 -0.96 17.77 -22.26
N TYR A 316 -0.81 16.63 -21.55
CA TYR A 316 -1.78 16.21 -20.57
C TYR A 316 -1.63 17.04 -19.28
N GLN A 317 -2.37 18.12 -19.17
CA GLN A 317 -2.70 18.72 -17.88
C GLN A 317 -3.63 17.72 -17.15
N GLY A 318 -3.06 16.92 -16.26
CA GLY A 318 -3.79 15.90 -15.52
C GLY A 318 -5.09 16.45 -14.99
N VAL A 319 -6.14 15.64 -15.00
CA VAL A 319 -7.40 15.96 -14.32
C VAL A 319 -7.02 16.34 -12.90
N VAL A 320 -7.06 17.63 -12.63
CA VAL A 320 -7.00 18.17 -11.28
C VAL A 320 -8.14 17.47 -10.55
N ARG A 321 -7.83 16.60 -9.61
CA ARG A 321 -8.86 16.07 -8.71
C ARG A 321 -9.60 17.29 -8.20
N PRO A 322 -10.93 17.32 -8.26
CA PRO A 322 -11.66 18.47 -7.74
C PRO A 322 -11.21 18.68 -6.30
N SER A 323 -10.69 19.86 -6.03
CA SER A 323 -10.19 20.32 -4.73
C SER A 323 -11.35 20.60 -3.76
N ASN A 324 -12.24 19.62 -3.58
CA ASN A 324 -13.37 19.70 -2.65
C ASN A 324 -13.12 18.92 -1.34
N SER A 325 -11.86 18.63 -1.01
CA SER A 325 -11.48 18.27 0.35
C SER A 325 -10.64 19.41 0.93
N ALA A 326 -11.29 20.30 1.64
CA ALA A 326 -10.60 21.14 2.60
C ALA A 326 -9.77 20.25 3.54
N GLY A 327 -8.43 20.22 3.34
CA GLY A 327 -7.52 19.39 4.14
C GLY A 327 -6.63 18.42 3.38
N ALA A 328 -6.45 18.51 2.06
CA ALA A 328 -5.47 17.70 1.35
C ALA A 328 -4.06 18.09 1.80
N HIS A 329 -3.51 17.37 2.77
CA HIS A 329 -2.11 17.51 3.17
C HIS A 329 -1.22 16.95 2.06
N PHE A 330 -0.53 17.83 1.33
CA PHE A 330 0.43 17.44 0.29
C PHE A 330 1.75 16.96 0.87
N PHE A 331 2.01 17.18 2.16
CA PHE A 331 3.23 16.77 2.87
C PHE A 331 2.94 16.45 4.35
N ASP A 332 3.85 15.70 4.97
CA ASP A 332 3.83 15.40 6.40
C ASP A 332 5.18 15.77 7.01
N TRP A 333 5.17 16.44 8.16
CA TRP A 333 6.36 16.66 8.97
C TRP A 333 6.81 15.36 9.63
N ILE A 334 8.11 15.12 9.66
CA ILE A 334 8.71 13.95 10.30
C ILE A 334 9.09 14.33 11.73
N GLY A 335 8.15 14.29 12.64
CA GLY A 335 8.32 14.75 14.02
C GLY A 335 8.86 16.17 14.08
N ASP A 336 9.68 16.45 15.09
CA ASP A 336 10.33 17.75 15.30
C ASP A 336 11.66 17.90 14.54
N THR A 337 11.92 17.06 13.55
CA THR A 337 13.18 17.08 12.78
C THR A 337 13.32 18.31 11.86
N GLY A 338 12.24 19.04 11.65
CA GLY A 338 12.17 20.12 10.67
C GLY A 338 12.24 19.61 9.22
N ILE A 339 12.03 18.31 9.00
CA ILE A 339 11.98 17.65 7.69
C ILE A 339 10.53 17.30 7.37
N ALA A 340 10.07 17.62 6.16
CA ALA A 340 8.79 17.17 5.66
C ALA A 340 8.97 16.28 4.42
N VAL A 341 8.09 15.32 4.23
CA VAL A 341 8.02 14.48 3.03
C VAL A 341 6.66 14.68 2.37
N GLY A 342 6.64 15.01 1.09
CA GLY A 342 5.42 15.33 0.38
C GLY A 342 5.35 14.76 -1.03
N SER A 343 4.19 14.94 -1.65
CA SER A 343 3.99 14.72 -3.08
C SER A 343 4.63 15.87 -3.88
N PHE A 344 4.67 15.71 -5.22
CA PHE A 344 5.13 16.77 -6.13
C PHE A 344 4.41 18.10 -5.90
N HIS A 345 3.10 18.07 -5.63
CA HIS A 345 2.29 19.29 -5.39
C HIS A 345 2.67 20.04 -4.11
N ALA A 346 3.32 19.40 -3.14
CA ALA A 346 3.82 20.06 -1.94
C ALA A 346 4.90 21.11 -2.25
N ALA A 347 5.58 20.95 -3.38
CA ALA A 347 6.66 21.80 -3.82
C ALA A 347 6.24 22.87 -4.86
N GLU A 348 4.94 23.04 -5.08
CA GLU A 348 4.41 23.97 -6.09
C GLU A 348 4.47 25.43 -5.61
N PRO A 349 5.17 26.31 -6.33
CA PRO A 349 5.24 27.74 -5.99
C PRO A 349 3.94 28.48 -6.33
N PRO A 350 3.68 29.59 -5.63
CA PRO A 350 4.47 30.21 -4.57
C PRO A 350 4.24 29.60 -3.17
N MET A 351 3.18 28.80 -2.99
CA MET A 351 2.68 28.36 -1.69
C MET A 351 3.67 27.47 -0.90
N CYS A 352 4.53 26.73 -1.60
CA CYS A 352 5.53 25.89 -0.94
C CYS A 352 6.50 26.70 -0.04
N TRP A 353 6.74 27.95 -0.38
CA TRP A 353 7.66 28.82 0.36
C TRP A 353 7.07 29.42 1.64
N ASP A 354 5.80 29.21 1.90
CA ASP A 354 5.17 29.54 3.18
C ASP A 354 5.51 28.51 4.27
N HIS A 355 5.97 27.32 3.83
CA HIS A 355 6.25 26.20 4.71
C HIS A 355 7.72 25.77 4.71
N PHE A 356 8.48 26.02 3.63
CA PHE A 356 9.81 25.47 3.42
C PHE A 356 10.85 26.51 3.01
N ASP A 357 12.04 26.46 3.61
CA ASP A 357 13.20 27.24 3.20
C ASP A 357 13.98 26.55 2.08
N VAL A 358 13.93 25.20 2.09
CA VAL A 358 14.66 24.35 1.14
C VAL A 358 13.74 23.29 0.57
N ILE A 359 13.74 23.17 -0.75
CA ILE A 359 12.99 22.15 -1.47
C ILE A 359 13.94 21.30 -2.31
N ILE A 360 13.86 19.99 -2.16
CA ILE A 360 14.50 19.04 -3.06
C ILE A 360 13.44 18.29 -3.83
N ASN A 361 13.32 18.58 -5.11
CA ASN A 361 12.44 17.85 -6.01
C ASN A 361 13.17 16.63 -6.59
N CYS A 362 12.74 15.42 -6.21
CA CYS A 362 13.24 14.14 -6.71
C CYS A 362 12.31 13.52 -7.77
N GLY A 363 11.31 14.24 -8.23
CA GLY A 363 10.33 13.74 -9.20
C GLY A 363 10.89 13.69 -10.62
N ALA A 364 10.12 13.07 -11.51
CA ALA A 364 10.44 12.99 -12.94
C ALA A 364 10.25 14.32 -13.70
N ARG A 365 9.76 15.36 -13.05
CA ARG A 365 9.50 16.68 -13.65
C ARG A 365 10.11 17.77 -12.81
N GLU A 366 10.80 18.68 -13.49
CA GLU A 366 11.21 19.96 -12.91
C GLU A 366 10.09 20.98 -13.06
N PHE A 367 9.94 21.85 -12.10
CA PHE A 367 9.06 23.02 -12.26
C PHE A 367 9.76 24.04 -13.18
N THR A 368 9.25 24.25 -14.36
CA THR A 368 9.88 25.06 -15.42
C THR A 368 9.55 26.57 -15.38
N ALA A 369 8.80 27.05 -14.41
CA ALA A 369 8.37 28.42 -14.36
C ALA A 369 9.35 29.37 -13.65
N ASN A 370 10.00 30.20 -14.44
CA ASN A 370 10.52 31.55 -14.10
C ASN A 370 11.04 31.76 -12.68
N ASN A 371 12.37 31.85 -12.49
CA ASN A 371 13.10 32.57 -11.40
C ASN A 371 12.49 32.64 -9.97
N ALA A 372 11.31 32.05 -9.76
CA ALA A 372 10.56 32.05 -8.50
C ALA A 372 11.09 31.01 -7.49
N TYR A 373 12.01 30.14 -7.93
CA TYR A 373 12.43 28.98 -7.14
C TYR A 373 13.66 29.22 -6.27
N THR A 374 14.50 30.18 -6.61
CA THR A 374 15.67 30.54 -5.80
C THR A 374 15.67 32.03 -5.60
N ASP A 375 15.25 32.48 -4.44
CA ASP A 375 15.49 33.83 -3.98
C ASP A 375 16.53 33.79 -2.85
N ALA A 376 17.78 33.91 -3.25
CA ALA A 376 18.90 33.86 -2.31
C ALA A 376 18.81 34.99 -1.25
N THR A 377 18.10 36.09 -1.55
CA THR A 377 17.90 37.19 -0.60
C THR A 377 16.89 36.81 0.50
N LYS A 378 16.03 35.81 0.25
CA LYS A 378 15.06 35.29 1.21
C LYS A 378 15.44 33.93 1.80
N GLY A 379 16.67 33.46 1.53
CA GLY A 379 17.14 32.13 2.01
C GLY A 379 16.47 30.92 1.35
N ARG A 380 15.66 31.12 0.31
CA ARG A 380 14.91 30.05 -0.39
C ARG A 380 15.82 29.32 -1.36
N ARG A 381 15.88 27.98 -1.24
CA ARG A 381 16.76 27.13 -2.05
C ARG A 381 15.96 25.98 -2.66
N TYR A 382 16.14 25.74 -3.97
CA TYR A 382 15.53 24.65 -4.70
C TYR A 382 16.57 23.81 -5.41
N LEU A 383 16.49 22.49 -5.25
CA LEU A 383 17.33 21.53 -5.94
C LEU A 383 16.45 20.51 -6.68
N TYR A 384 16.65 20.38 -7.97
CA TYR A 384 16.06 19.31 -8.76
C TYR A 384 17.02 18.15 -8.91
N LEU A 385 16.55 16.95 -8.62
CA LEU A 385 17.25 15.69 -8.79
C LEU A 385 16.37 14.78 -9.66
N ASP A 386 16.68 14.70 -10.94
CA ASP A 386 16.01 13.77 -11.86
C ASP A 386 16.27 12.32 -11.44
N ILE A 387 15.35 11.76 -10.68
CA ILE A 387 15.40 10.38 -10.20
C ILE A 387 14.21 9.63 -10.79
N PRO A 388 14.40 8.88 -11.89
CA PRO A 388 13.33 8.10 -12.50
C PRO A 388 12.74 7.07 -11.54
N GLU A 389 11.47 6.77 -11.68
CA GLU A 389 10.83 5.71 -10.90
C GLU A 389 11.31 4.31 -11.29
N GLY A 390 11.16 3.36 -10.36
CA GLY A 390 11.46 1.96 -10.57
C GLY A 390 12.95 1.62 -10.68
N LYS A 391 13.25 0.56 -11.41
CA LYS A 391 14.63 0.00 -11.49
C LYS A 391 15.65 0.95 -12.14
N LYS A 392 15.22 1.78 -13.09
CA LYS A 392 16.12 2.73 -13.79
C LYS A 392 16.63 3.83 -12.87
N GLY A 393 15.84 4.27 -11.91
CA GLY A 393 16.21 5.34 -10.98
C GLY A 393 17.16 4.95 -9.86
N GLN A 394 17.41 3.66 -9.64
CA GLN A 394 18.17 3.19 -8.47
C GLN A 394 19.63 3.64 -8.46
N ASN A 395 20.31 3.57 -9.59
CA ASN A 395 21.71 4.05 -9.68
C ASN A 395 21.74 5.57 -9.56
N LYS A 396 20.76 6.25 -10.18
CA LYS A 396 20.62 7.70 -10.11
C LYS A 396 20.37 8.16 -8.67
N LEU A 397 19.52 7.47 -7.92
CA LEU A 397 19.30 7.75 -6.49
C LEU A 397 20.62 7.67 -5.71
N PHE A 398 21.41 6.62 -5.90
CA PHE A 398 22.70 6.46 -5.22
C PHE A 398 23.66 7.64 -5.50
N GLU A 399 23.73 8.10 -6.76
CA GLU A 399 24.52 9.26 -7.17
C GLU A 399 23.99 10.59 -6.61
N CYS A 400 22.68 10.67 -6.37
CA CYS A 400 22.01 11.87 -5.90
C CYS A 400 22.06 12.05 -4.38
N ILE A 401 22.19 10.96 -3.60
CA ILE A 401 22.28 11.04 -2.13
C ILE A 401 23.37 12.03 -1.68
N PRO A 402 24.64 11.92 -2.11
CA PRO A 402 25.67 12.86 -1.67
C PRO A 402 25.42 14.30 -2.14
N LYS A 403 24.76 14.49 -3.28
CA LYS A 403 24.39 15.83 -3.77
C LYS A 403 23.30 16.45 -2.89
N ALA A 404 22.27 15.65 -2.54
CA ALA A 404 21.23 16.07 -1.63
C ALA A 404 21.77 16.42 -0.25
N LEU A 405 22.61 15.56 0.33
CA LEU A 405 23.26 15.80 1.63
C LEU A 405 24.08 17.09 1.63
N LYS A 406 24.94 17.28 0.66
CA LYS A 406 25.77 18.50 0.52
C LYS A 406 24.93 19.77 0.32
N TYR A 407 23.81 19.67 -0.38
CA TYR A 407 22.93 20.81 -0.63
C TYR A 407 22.15 21.20 0.63
N ILE A 408 21.93 20.22 1.50
CA ILE A 408 21.08 20.33 2.69
C ILE A 408 21.95 20.52 3.95
N GLU A 409 23.12 21.07 3.95
CA GLU A 409 23.42 21.59 5.26
C GLU A 409 22.14 22.36 5.73
N GLY A 410 21.00 21.67 5.61
CA GLY A 410 19.63 21.95 5.92
C GLY A 410 18.54 21.46 4.98
N LYS A 411 18.20 20.12 4.85
CA LYS A 411 16.87 19.56 4.55
C LYS A 411 16.48 19.19 3.11
N ASP A 412 16.08 17.98 2.98
CA ASP A 412 14.90 17.18 2.55
C ASP A 412 14.72 16.73 1.09
N ARG A 413 14.41 15.41 0.81
CA ARG A 413 13.25 14.85 0.12
C ARG A 413 13.34 13.37 -0.29
N SER A 414 12.13 12.74 -0.54
CA SER A 414 11.79 11.33 -0.74
C SER A 414 12.17 10.44 0.45
N VAL A 415 11.43 9.37 0.69
CA VAL A 415 11.70 8.48 1.83
C VAL A 415 13.15 7.98 1.86
N GLY A 416 13.77 7.74 0.69
CA GLY A 416 15.18 7.34 0.61
C GLY A 416 16.14 8.45 1.01
N ILE A 417 15.92 9.68 0.59
CA ILE A 417 16.71 10.86 0.95
C ILE A 417 16.44 11.25 2.41
N CYS A 418 15.17 11.27 2.83
CA CYS A 418 14.80 11.52 4.22
C CYS A 418 15.45 10.50 5.17
N LEU A 419 15.43 9.22 4.80
CA LEU A 419 16.11 8.15 5.54
C LEU A 419 17.62 8.40 5.60
N ALA A 420 18.25 8.81 4.50
CA ALA A 420 19.67 9.15 4.46
C ALA A 420 20.00 10.35 5.36
N LEU A 421 19.14 11.38 5.37
CA LEU A 421 19.30 12.54 6.23
C LEU A 421 19.19 12.19 7.70
N LEU A 422 18.18 11.42 8.09
CA LEU A 422 18.02 10.96 9.46
C LEU A 422 19.22 10.09 9.91
N LEU A 423 19.79 9.29 9.01
CA LEU A 423 20.97 8.49 9.30
C LEU A 423 22.25 9.32 9.46
N GLU A 424 22.40 10.40 8.69
CA GLU A 424 23.56 11.28 8.75
C GLU A 424 23.53 12.24 9.95
N TYR A 425 22.36 12.83 10.25
CA TYR A 425 22.24 13.97 11.16
C TYR A 425 21.49 13.70 12.48
N THR A 426 20.92 12.51 12.71
CA THR A 426 20.22 12.20 13.95
C THR A 426 20.85 11.04 14.73
N ASN A 427 20.80 11.11 16.05
CA ASN A 427 21.28 10.04 16.95
C ASN A 427 20.38 8.79 16.91
N VAL A 428 20.80 7.72 17.60
CA VAL A 428 20.10 6.43 17.67
C VAL A 428 18.64 6.57 18.16
N ASN A 429 18.36 7.57 18.99
CA ASN A 429 17.00 7.96 19.37
C ASN A 429 16.61 9.25 18.61
N PRO A 430 15.71 9.19 17.64
CA PRO A 430 15.32 10.35 16.82
C PRO A 430 14.57 11.45 17.56
N GLU A 431 14.10 11.20 18.77
CA GLU A 431 13.43 12.20 19.63
C GLU A 431 14.42 13.13 20.34
N LEU A 432 15.72 12.88 20.24
CA LEU A 432 16.76 13.69 20.82
C LEU A 432 17.51 14.49 19.75
N THR A 433 17.52 15.79 19.93
CA THR A 433 18.19 16.88 19.20
C THR A 433 19.21 16.53 18.12
N PRO A 434 19.17 17.23 16.96
CA PRO A 434 20.13 17.07 15.89
C PRO A 434 21.55 17.41 16.39
N ASN A 435 22.43 16.42 16.48
CA ASN A 435 23.86 16.64 16.70
C ASN A 435 24.53 16.74 15.33
N GLY A 436 25.08 17.88 15.00
CA GLY A 436 25.75 18.18 13.74
C GLY A 436 27.05 17.40 13.46
N HIS A 437 27.20 16.18 13.99
CA HIS A 437 28.35 15.32 13.79
C HIS A 437 27.94 14.02 13.13
N SER A 438 28.54 13.72 12.00
CA SER A 438 28.34 12.48 11.23
C SER A 438 28.58 11.23 12.07
N ILE A 439 27.61 10.28 12.05
CA ILE A 439 27.61 9.06 12.86
C ILE A 439 28.04 7.83 12.04
N ARG A 440 28.59 8.01 10.84
CA ARG A 440 28.89 6.94 9.85
C ARG A 440 29.55 5.68 10.41
N GLY A 441 30.37 5.79 11.45
CA GLY A 441 31.12 4.66 12.01
C GLY A 441 30.33 3.72 12.94
N LYS A 442 29.05 3.98 13.21
CA LYS A 442 28.22 3.22 14.15
C LYS A 442 26.90 2.70 13.58
N LEU A 443 26.67 2.89 12.28
CA LEU A 443 25.44 2.50 11.62
C LEU A 443 25.43 1.00 11.29
N CYS A 444 24.28 0.35 11.51
CA CYS A 444 24.02 -1.03 11.14
C CYS A 444 22.67 -1.13 10.39
N LYS A 445 22.31 -2.30 9.90
CA LYS A 445 21.04 -2.51 9.17
C LYS A 445 19.83 -2.21 10.06
N GLU A 446 19.92 -2.50 11.34
CA GLU A 446 18.90 -2.19 12.33
C GLU A 446 18.69 -0.68 12.45
N SER A 447 19.75 0.11 12.51
CA SER A 447 19.67 1.58 12.52
C SER A 447 18.90 2.13 11.31
N ILE A 448 19.15 1.59 10.12
CA ILE A 448 18.48 1.99 8.89
C ILE A 448 16.99 1.60 8.94
N ARG A 449 16.68 0.40 9.44
CA ARG A 449 15.29 -0.05 9.63
C ARG A 449 14.55 0.84 10.64
N ASP A 450 15.16 1.14 11.76
CA ASP A 450 14.53 1.90 12.83
C ASP A 450 14.24 3.36 12.39
N ARG A 451 15.13 3.96 11.61
CA ARG A 451 14.88 5.27 10.98
C ARG A 451 13.76 5.23 9.95
N LEU A 452 13.64 4.15 9.18
CA LEU A 452 12.50 3.99 8.27
C LEU A 452 11.19 3.87 9.04
N LEU A 453 11.15 3.08 10.10
CA LEU A 453 9.98 2.94 10.97
C LEU A 453 9.62 4.29 11.63
N PHE A 454 10.62 5.06 12.02
CA PHE A 454 10.41 6.42 12.54
C PHE A 454 9.75 7.34 11.49
N ILE A 455 10.20 7.32 10.23
CA ILE A 455 9.55 8.05 9.14
C ILE A 455 8.09 7.59 8.98
N GLN A 456 7.84 6.28 9.02
CA GLN A 456 6.50 5.70 8.86
C GLN A 456 5.54 6.07 9.98
N ARG A 457 6.04 6.38 11.18
CA ARG A 457 5.22 6.88 12.29
C ARG A 457 4.52 8.19 11.93
N PHE A 458 5.20 9.09 11.24
CA PHE A 458 4.69 10.41 10.87
C PHE A 458 4.10 10.44 9.46
N ARG A 459 4.71 9.74 8.52
CA ARG A 459 4.20 9.57 7.16
C ARG A 459 3.82 8.11 6.91
N LYS A 460 2.59 7.77 7.26
CA LYS A 460 2.06 6.41 7.28
C LYS A 460 2.14 5.69 5.91
N VAL A 461 2.12 6.44 4.80
CA VAL A 461 2.24 5.91 3.43
C VAL A 461 3.69 5.72 2.94
N ALA A 462 4.69 6.01 3.77
CA ALA A 462 6.09 5.87 3.38
C ALA A 462 6.48 4.39 3.21
N SER A 463 6.62 3.94 1.97
CA SER A 463 6.99 2.57 1.62
C SER A 463 8.05 2.55 0.53
N PRO A 464 9.33 2.79 0.88
CA PRO A 464 10.40 2.76 -0.11
C PRO A 464 10.58 1.37 -0.69
N SER A 465 10.90 1.30 -1.99
CA SER A 465 11.15 0.01 -2.65
C SER A 465 12.35 -0.72 -2.03
N ARG A 466 12.38 -2.06 -2.15
CA ARG A 466 13.54 -2.87 -1.77
C ARG A 466 14.84 -2.33 -2.36
N ALA A 467 14.78 -1.85 -3.59
CA ALA A 467 15.90 -1.34 -4.32
C ALA A 467 16.39 0.01 -3.79
N THR A 468 15.49 0.92 -3.41
CA THR A 468 15.81 2.16 -2.71
C THR A 468 16.56 1.87 -1.42
N LEU A 469 16.03 0.97 -0.58
CA LEU A 469 16.67 0.59 0.68
C LEU A 469 18.04 -0.06 0.47
N LYS A 470 18.20 -0.90 -0.57
CA LYS A 470 19.50 -1.48 -0.93
C LYS A 470 20.53 -0.39 -1.26
N LYS A 471 20.13 0.69 -1.94
CA LYS A 471 21.05 1.80 -2.27
C LYS A 471 21.40 2.65 -1.05
N VAL A 472 20.46 2.89 -0.14
CA VAL A 472 20.72 3.54 1.15
C VAL A 472 21.68 2.68 1.99
N ASN A 473 21.41 1.37 2.11
CA ASN A 473 22.30 0.45 2.80
C ASN A 473 23.72 0.45 2.21
N LEU A 474 23.84 0.39 0.89
CA LEU A 474 25.13 0.40 0.21
C LEU A 474 25.88 1.72 0.46
N TYR A 475 25.20 2.85 0.49
CA TYR A 475 25.81 4.15 0.73
C TYR A 475 26.37 4.28 2.17
N PHE A 476 25.64 3.81 3.18
CA PHE A 476 26.03 3.99 4.58
C PHE A 476 26.86 2.84 5.15
N LEU A 477 26.65 1.60 4.68
CA LEU A 477 27.30 0.40 5.24
C LEU A 477 28.43 -0.15 4.36
N GLY A 478 28.60 0.35 3.13
CA GLY A 478 29.63 -0.11 2.20
C GLY A 478 29.32 -1.46 1.53
N ALA A 479 30.22 -1.90 0.62
CA ALA A 479 30.03 -3.11 -0.17
C ALA A 479 30.37 -4.43 0.55
N ASP A 480 31.00 -4.38 1.71
CA ASP A 480 31.61 -5.55 2.36
C ASP A 480 30.69 -6.33 3.32
N ILE A 481 29.47 -5.88 3.55
CA ILE A 481 28.52 -6.64 4.36
C ILE A 481 27.69 -7.51 3.43
N GLY A 482 28.00 -8.82 3.41
CA GLY A 482 27.25 -9.83 2.67
C GLY A 482 25.75 -9.64 2.87
N ILE A 483 25.01 -9.61 1.77
CA ILE A 483 23.59 -9.34 1.76
C ILE A 483 22.91 -10.58 2.34
N ASP A 484 22.54 -10.51 3.60
CA ASP A 484 21.58 -11.44 4.20
C ASP A 484 20.21 -11.12 3.60
N ASP A 485 19.72 -11.99 2.72
CA ASP A 485 18.45 -11.84 2.00
C ASP A 485 17.23 -11.83 2.94
N SER A 486 17.40 -12.19 4.21
CA SER A 486 16.33 -12.17 5.22
C SER A 486 15.96 -10.77 5.71
N LEU A 487 16.80 -9.74 5.44
CA LEU A 487 16.61 -8.35 5.87
C LEU A 487 16.36 -7.37 4.72
N VAL A 488 16.30 -7.88 3.50
CA VAL A 488 16.04 -7.05 2.31
C VAL A 488 14.61 -7.23 1.80
#